data_5a9e7c4eb4608775514533b65239289e
#
_entry.id   5a9e7c4eb4608775514533b65239289e
#
_cell.length_a   1.000
_cell.length_b   1.000
_cell.length_c   1.000
_cell.angle_alpha   90.00
_cell.angle_beta   90.00
_cell.angle_gamma   90.00
#
_symmetry.space_group_name_H-M   'P 1'
#
loop_
_entity.id
_entity.type
_entity.pdbx_description
1 polymer ?
#
loop_
_entity_poly.entity_id
_entity_poly.type
_entity_poly.pdbx_seq_one_letter_code
_entity_poly.pdbx_strand_id
1 'polypeptide(L)' 'MASKKLEKGSEEWMLFMDFWKFHQDYYRADNCDDWYVEMMNAGEKLIEKYSKTEFSDFARGLIFEHFAEVERKARNEV' A
#
# COMPACT_ATOMS: atom_id res chain seq x y z
N MET A 1 -6.84 -11.39 25.48
CA MET A 1 -6.47 -10.74 24.21
C MET A 1 -5.17 -11.35 23.69
N ALA A 2 -5.12 -11.68 22.42
CA ALA A 2 -3.94 -12.29 21.83
C ALA A 2 -3.17 -11.25 21.03
N SER A 3 -1.88 -11.18 21.26
CA SER A 3 -0.99 -10.40 20.45
C SER A 3 0.02 -11.35 19.79
N LYS A 4 0.61 -10.90 18.71
CA LYS A 4 1.56 -11.73 17.97
C LYS A 4 2.79 -10.88 17.64
N LYS A 5 3.96 -11.43 17.94
CA LYS A 5 5.20 -10.80 17.54
C LYS A 5 5.56 -11.31 16.14
N LEU A 6 5.65 -10.40 15.19
CA LEU A 6 6.02 -10.76 13.82
C LEU A 6 7.52 -10.94 13.72
N GLU A 7 7.93 -12.04 13.10
CA GLU A 7 9.34 -12.32 12.92
C GLU A 7 9.85 -11.54 11.71
N LYS A 8 11.03 -10.93 11.87
CA LYS A 8 11.69 -10.22 10.79
C LYS A 8 11.98 -11.18 9.63
N GLY A 9 11.54 -10.79 8.44
CA GLY A 9 11.70 -11.62 7.26
C GLY A 9 10.54 -12.55 6.98
N SER A 10 9.54 -12.63 7.87
CA SER A 10 8.33 -13.38 7.58
C SER A 10 7.53 -12.69 6.48
N GLU A 11 6.62 -13.42 5.86
CA GLU A 11 5.77 -12.90 4.78
C GLU A 11 4.99 -11.67 5.21
N GLU A 12 4.38 -11.74 6.38
CA GLU A 12 3.58 -10.63 6.91
C GLU A 12 4.47 -9.41 7.23
N TRP A 13 5.63 -9.65 7.83
CA TRP A 13 6.60 -8.59 8.10
C TRP A 13 7.02 -7.91 6.78
N MET A 14 7.30 -8.69 5.74
CA MET A 14 7.69 -8.15 4.45
C MET A 14 6.57 -7.35 3.79
N LEU A 15 5.33 -7.81 3.94
CA LEU A 15 4.17 -7.07 3.44
C LEU A 15 4.10 -5.67 4.05
N PHE A 16 4.26 -5.57 5.38
CA PHE A 16 4.24 -4.27 6.04
C PHE A 16 5.41 -3.38 5.64
N MET A 17 6.59 -3.97 5.44
CA MET A 17 7.75 -3.19 4.98
C MET A 17 7.56 -2.69 3.55
N ASP A 18 7.03 -3.54 2.67
CA ASP A 18 6.73 -3.14 1.29
C ASP A 18 5.66 -2.05 1.26
N PHE A 19 4.63 -2.19 2.09
CA PHE A 19 3.56 -1.20 2.17
C PHE A 19 4.08 0.11 2.75
N TRP A 20 4.94 0.06 3.76
CA TRP A 20 5.54 1.25 4.36
C TRP A 20 6.31 2.06 3.31
N LYS A 21 7.12 1.37 2.51
CA LYS A 21 7.86 2.02 1.43
C LYS A 21 6.90 2.63 0.39
N PHE A 22 5.90 1.86 0.00
CA PHE A 22 4.88 2.32 -0.95
C PHE A 22 4.17 3.56 -0.41
N HIS A 23 3.79 3.53 0.86
CA HIS A 23 3.12 4.66 1.52
C HIS A 23 3.99 5.92 1.50
N GLN A 24 5.29 5.76 1.77
CA GLN A 24 6.22 6.89 1.74
C GLN A 24 6.42 7.43 0.33
N ASP A 25 6.59 6.55 -0.64
CA ASP A 25 6.84 6.93 -2.03
C ASP A 25 5.67 7.68 -2.64
N TYR A 26 4.46 7.36 -2.22
CA TYR A 26 3.23 7.95 -2.77
C TYR A 26 2.40 8.59 -1.67
N TYR A 27 3.05 9.30 -0.77
CA TYR A 27 2.39 9.87 0.41
C TYR A 27 1.43 11.00 0.06
N ARG A 28 1.82 11.84 -0.88
CA ARG A 28 1.05 13.03 -1.26
C ARG A 28 0.99 13.14 -2.77
N ALA A 29 -0.20 13.41 -3.29
CA ALA A 29 -0.39 13.55 -4.73
C ALA A 29 0.40 14.72 -5.28
N ASP A 30 1.09 14.47 -6.37
CA ASP A 30 1.67 15.49 -7.20
C ASP A 30 0.61 15.86 -8.25
N ASN A 31 0.59 17.10 -8.71
CA ASN A 31 -0.39 17.56 -9.71
C ASN A 31 -0.03 17.09 -11.12
N CYS A 32 0.27 15.81 -11.26
CA CYS A 32 0.69 15.20 -12.50
C CYS A 32 -0.06 13.87 -12.67
N ASP A 33 -0.69 13.69 -13.82
CA ASP A 33 -1.43 12.46 -14.10
C ASP A 33 -0.52 11.23 -14.04
N ASP A 34 0.75 11.40 -14.46
CA ASP A 34 1.73 10.31 -14.43
C ASP A 34 1.98 9.80 -13.01
N TRP A 35 1.90 10.69 -12.02
CA TRP A 35 2.08 10.29 -10.63
C TRP A 35 1.02 9.27 -10.21
N TYR A 36 -0.24 9.51 -10.58
CA TYR A 36 -1.33 8.59 -10.25
C TYR A 36 -1.17 7.25 -10.95
N VAL A 37 -0.74 7.27 -12.21
CA VAL A 37 -0.50 6.05 -12.98
C VAL A 37 0.62 5.25 -12.33
N GLU A 38 1.70 5.90 -11.94
CA GLU A 38 2.81 5.23 -11.25
C GLU A 38 2.37 4.64 -9.93
N MET A 39 1.59 5.37 -9.15
CA MET A 39 1.07 4.88 -7.87
C MET A 39 0.19 3.65 -8.08
N MET A 40 -0.73 3.70 -9.04
CA MET A 40 -1.61 2.57 -9.33
C MET A 40 -0.83 1.35 -9.78
N ASN A 41 0.16 1.55 -10.65
CA ASN A 41 0.99 0.45 -11.12
C ASN A 41 1.81 -0.16 -10.00
N ALA A 42 2.37 0.65 -9.13
CA ALA A 42 3.13 0.17 -7.97
C ALA A 42 2.23 -0.60 -7.01
N GLY A 43 1.01 -0.10 -6.79
CA GLY A 43 0.05 -0.78 -5.94
C GLY A 43 -0.36 -2.13 -6.51
N GLU A 44 -0.61 -2.19 -7.82
CA GLU A 44 -0.94 -3.45 -8.47
C GLU A 44 0.18 -4.48 -8.38
N LYS A 45 1.43 -4.04 -8.48
CA LYS A 45 2.58 -4.93 -8.32
C LYS A 45 2.65 -5.52 -6.92
N LEU A 46 2.34 -4.72 -5.90
CA LEU A 46 2.29 -5.23 -4.53
C LEU A 46 1.15 -6.24 -4.35
N ILE A 47 -0.02 -5.94 -4.88
CA ILE A 47 -1.16 -6.86 -4.83
C ILE A 47 -0.78 -8.18 -5.51
N GLU A 48 -0.16 -8.10 -6.67
CA GLU A 48 0.26 -9.30 -7.40
C GLU A 48 1.32 -10.09 -6.66
N LYS A 49 2.26 -9.41 -6.03
CA LYS A 49 3.33 -10.06 -5.25
C LYS A 49 2.77 -10.96 -4.16
N TYR A 50 1.66 -10.56 -3.53
CA TYR A 50 1.06 -11.31 -2.42
C TYR A 50 -0.19 -12.07 -2.83
N SER A 51 -0.52 -12.14 -4.13
CA SER A 51 -1.76 -12.71 -4.63
C SER A 51 -1.91 -14.21 -4.38
N LYS A 52 -0.79 -14.91 -4.22
CA LYS A 52 -0.79 -16.37 -3.99
C LYS A 52 -0.49 -16.71 -2.52
N THR A 53 -0.55 -15.72 -1.65
CA THR A 53 -0.31 -15.91 -0.23
C THR A 53 -1.62 -15.79 0.54
N GLU A 54 -1.60 -16.19 1.82
CA GLU A 54 -2.76 -16.02 2.70
C GLU A 54 -3.04 -14.53 2.98
N PHE A 55 -2.11 -13.63 2.65
CA PHE A 55 -2.26 -12.20 2.87
C PHE A 55 -2.77 -11.45 1.65
N SER A 56 -3.23 -12.15 0.63
CA SER A 56 -3.69 -11.55 -0.62
C SER A 56 -4.76 -10.48 -0.40
N ASP A 57 -5.81 -10.83 0.33
CA ASP A 57 -6.92 -9.91 0.59
C ASP A 57 -6.48 -8.73 1.45
N PHE A 58 -5.63 -8.99 2.42
CA PHE A 58 -5.11 -7.96 3.31
C PHE A 58 -4.25 -6.97 2.54
N ALA A 59 -3.36 -7.46 1.66
CA ALA A 59 -2.53 -6.61 0.82
C ALA A 59 -3.38 -5.72 -0.07
N ARG A 60 -4.39 -6.31 -0.70
CA ARG A 60 -5.32 -5.55 -1.55
C ARG A 60 -6.02 -4.47 -0.76
N GLY A 61 -6.50 -4.79 0.43
CA GLY A 61 -7.17 -3.82 1.30
C GLY A 61 -6.26 -2.66 1.68
N LEU A 62 -5.02 -2.95 2.04
CA LEU A 62 -4.05 -1.90 2.38
C LEU A 62 -3.82 -0.96 1.20
N ILE A 63 -3.65 -1.50 0.00
CA ILE A 63 -3.39 -0.68 -1.20
C ILE A 63 -4.60 0.19 -1.53
N PHE A 64 -5.80 -0.37 -1.49
CA PHE A 64 -7.01 0.39 -1.79
C PHE A 64 -7.26 1.48 -0.75
N GLU A 65 -6.97 1.21 0.52
CA GLU A 65 -7.07 2.24 1.57
C GLU A 65 -6.06 3.36 1.33
N HIS A 66 -4.87 3.03 0.85
CA HIS A 66 -3.89 4.04 0.50
C HIS A 66 -4.40 4.94 -0.62
N PHE A 67 -5.00 4.35 -1.66
CA PHE A 67 -5.57 5.12 -2.76
C PHE A 67 -6.65 6.08 -2.26
N ALA A 68 -7.53 5.58 -1.39
CA ALA A 68 -8.59 6.39 -0.81
C ALA A 68 -8.03 7.54 0.02
N GLU A 69 -6.98 7.27 0.79
CA GLU A 69 -6.34 8.28 1.63
C GLU A 69 -5.69 9.39 0.80
N VAL A 70 -5.00 9.01 -0.28
CA VAL A 70 -4.38 9.99 -1.19
C VAL A 70 -5.46 10.88 -1.80
N GLU A 71 -6.56 10.28 -2.25
CA GLU A 71 -7.66 11.03 -2.84
C GLU A 71 -8.30 12.00 -1.83
N ARG A 72 -8.47 11.54 -0.59
CA ARG A 72 -9.03 12.38 0.47
C ARG A 72 -8.11 13.57 0.77
N LYS A 73 -6.80 13.34 0.85
CA LYS A 73 -5.83 14.42 1.07
C LYS A 73 -5.87 15.43 -0.07
N ALA A 74 -5.94 14.95 -1.30
CA ALA A 74 -6.00 15.83 -2.46
C ALA A 74 -7.23 16.73 -2.44
N ARG A 75 -8.38 16.18 -2.02
CA ARG A 75 -9.61 16.96 -1.91
C ARG A 75 -9.53 18.01 -0.79
N ASN A 76 -8.87 17.66 0.30
CA ASN A 76 -8.77 18.57 1.46
C ASN A 76 -7.74 19.67 1.28
N GLU A 77 -6.90 19.57 0.29
CA GLU A 77 -5.85 20.57 0.01
C GLU A 77 -6.28 21.65 -0.98
N VAL A 78 -7.51 21.57 -1.47
CA VAL A 78 -8.02 22.54 -2.45
C VAL A 78 -8.49 23.83 -1.80
#